data_5ab79e3eaffa48dbf1227ead1cfd2438
#
_entry.id   5ab79e3eaffa48dbf1227ead1cfd2438
#
_cell.length_a   1.000
_cell.length_b   1.000
_cell.length_c   1.000
_cell.angle_alpha   90.00
_cell.angle_beta   90.00
_cell.angle_gamma   90.00
#
_symmetry.space_group_name_H-M   'P 1'
#
loop_
_entity.id
_entity.type
_entity.pdbx_description
1 polymer ?
#
loop_
_entity_poly.entity_id
_entity_poly.type
_entity_poly.pdbx_seq_one_letter_code
_entity_poly.pdbx_strand_id
1 'polypeptide(L)'
;MLPYQNPQLDIEARLDDLISRMTLEELIMQTDQYHGGDLCVGEEWNKTFVPEKMEEVFHGCSAGSIQMFHLSVADSNALQRYAVEKTRLGIPFLLSHEGLHGASFEGATLFPQQIGLAASFEPELA
;
A
#
# COMPACT_ATOMS: atom_id res chain seq x y z
N MET A 1 4.10 22.40 -12.83
CA MET A 1 4.77 21.30 -12.11
C MET A 1 5.37 21.89 -10.85
N LEU A 2 5.05 21.36 -9.68
CA LEU A 2 5.61 21.81 -8.40
C LEU A 2 7.04 21.26 -8.22
N PRO A 3 7.91 21.88 -7.41
CA PRO A 3 9.29 21.42 -7.23
C PRO A 3 9.37 19.93 -6.83
N TYR A 4 8.57 19.46 -5.87
CA TYR A 4 8.59 18.04 -5.48
C TYR A 4 8.23 17.07 -6.60
N GLN A 5 7.48 17.51 -7.61
CA GLN A 5 7.09 16.71 -8.77
C GLN A 5 8.15 16.69 -9.87
N ASN A 6 9.20 17.51 -9.76
CA ASN A 6 10.22 17.61 -10.79
C ASN A 6 11.33 16.57 -10.57
N PRO A 7 11.43 15.53 -11.42
CA PRO A 7 12.42 14.46 -11.25
C PRO A 7 13.88 14.90 -11.49
N GLN A 8 14.08 16.11 -12.02
CA GLN A 8 15.42 16.65 -12.27
C GLN A 8 16.04 17.36 -11.05
N LEU A 9 15.22 17.64 -10.02
CA LEU A 9 15.72 18.21 -8.78
C LEU A 9 16.26 17.11 -7.86
N ASP A 10 17.19 17.52 -7.00
CA ASP A 10 17.70 16.66 -5.93
C ASP A 10 16.58 16.15 -5.01
N ILE A 11 16.74 14.92 -4.50
CA ILE A 11 15.71 14.25 -3.69
C ILE A 11 15.42 15.05 -2.41
N GLU A 12 16.45 15.54 -1.73
CA GLU A 12 16.28 16.32 -0.48
C GLU A 12 15.51 17.61 -0.75
N ALA A 13 15.85 18.34 -1.82
CA ALA A 13 15.12 19.55 -2.19
C ALA A 13 13.64 19.26 -2.54
N ARG A 14 13.36 18.10 -3.13
CA ARG A 14 11.98 17.66 -3.43
C ARG A 14 11.23 17.29 -2.17
N LEU A 15 11.87 16.59 -1.23
CA LEU A 15 11.28 16.22 0.05
C LEU A 15 10.98 17.46 0.90
N ASP A 16 11.90 18.41 1.00
CA ASP A 16 11.70 19.66 1.74
C ASP A 16 10.52 20.46 1.18
N ASP A 17 10.42 20.58 -0.15
CA ASP A 17 9.28 21.25 -0.79
C ASP A 17 7.96 20.50 -0.52
N LEU A 18 7.95 19.17 -0.62
CA LEU A 18 6.77 18.37 -0.34
C LEU A 18 6.30 18.52 1.10
N ILE A 19 7.19 18.30 2.06
CA ILE A 19 6.90 18.39 3.50
C ILE A 19 6.39 19.79 3.87
N SER A 20 7.00 20.85 3.31
CA SER A 20 6.56 22.22 3.57
C SER A 20 5.13 22.54 3.12
N ARG A 21 4.57 21.72 2.23
CA ARG A 21 3.20 21.84 1.71
C ARG A 21 2.18 20.99 2.46
N MET A 22 2.64 20.02 3.23
CA MET A 22 1.76 19.07 3.92
C MET A 22 1.09 19.71 5.12
N THR A 23 -0.18 19.39 5.31
CA THR A 23 -0.87 19.65 6.57
C THR A 23 -0.41 18.63 7.63
N LEU A 24 -0.70 18.92 8.90
CA LEU A 24 -0.39 17.96 9.97
C LEU A 24 -1.11 16.62 9.75
N GLU A 25 -2.34 16.66 9.28
CA GLU A 25 -3.11 15.45 8.96
C GLU A 25 -2.44 14.62 7.86
N GLU A 26 -2.02 15.26 6.76
CA GLU A 26 -1.29 14.58 5.68
C GLU A 26 0.06 14.00 6.15
N LEU A 27 0.77 14.69 7.04
CA LEU A 27 2.00 14.17 7.64
C LEU A 27 1.73 12.91 8.49
N ILE A 28 0.68 12.94 9.31
CA ILE A 28 0.28 11.79 10.13
C ILE A 28 -0.12 10.62 9.21
N MET A 29 -0.96 10.86 8.21
CA MET A 29 -1.39 9.83 7.27
C MET A 29 -0.21 9.15 6.55
N GLN A 30 0.88 9.89 6.25
CA GLN A 30 2.07 9.31 5.63
C GLN A 30 2.85 8.38 6.57
N THR A 31 2.61 8.40 7.86
CA THR A 31 3.21 7.46 8.83
C THR A 31 2.35 6.24 9.09
N ASP A 32 1.11 6.22 8.58
CA ASP A 32 0.16 5.14 8.79
C ASP A 32 0.23 4.06 7.69
N GLN A 33 -0.04 2.83 8.11
CA GLN A 33 -0.30 1.69 7.24
C GLN A 33 -1.74 1.22 7.41
N TYR A 34 -2.46 1.15 6.30
CA TYR A 34 -3.83 0.62 6.26
C TYR A 34 -3.87 -0.81 5.77
N HIS A 35 -4.86 -1.56 6.21
CA HIS A 35 -5.11 -2.90 5.73
C HIS A 35 -6.07 -2.87 4.54
N GLY A 36 -5.75 -3.58 3.45
CA GLY A 36 -6.60 -3.60 2.25
C GLY A 36 -8.03 -4.05 2.52
N GLY A 37 -8.24 -4.87 3.56
CA GLY A 37 -9.55 -5.27 4.02
C GLY A 37 -10.44 -4.13 4.52
N ASP A 38 -9.88 -2.99 4.93
CA ASP A 38 -10.62 -1.81 5.37
C ASP A 38 -11.35 -1.14 4.20
N LEU A 39 -10.87 -1.38 2.99
CA LEU A 39 -11.44 -0.89 1.74
C LEU A 39 -12.42 -1.88 1.10
N CYS A 40 -12.74 -2.95 1.79
CA CYS A 40 -13.59 -4.02 1.30
C CYS A 40 -14.88 -4.12 2.10
N VAL A 41 -15.87 -4.79 1.52
CA VAL A 41 -17.09 -5.27 2.18
C VAL A 41 -17.19 -6.78 2.03
N GLY A 42 -17.90 -7.44 2.94
CA GLY A 42 -18.07 -8.90 2.96
C GLY A 42 -17.48 -9.55 4.20
N GLU A 43 -17.54 -10.87 4.27
CA GLU A 43 -17.13 -11.65 5.42
C GLU A 43 -15.78 -12.34 5.16
N GLU A 44 -14.88 -12.26 6.14
CA GLU A 44 -13.57 -12.95 6.18
C GLU A 44 -12.83 -13.01 4.83
N TRP A 45 -12.86 -14.19 4.19
CA TRP A 45 -12.13 -14.46 2.95
C TRP A 45 -12.90 -14.12 1.67
N ASN A 46 -14.18 -13.75 1.78
CA ASN A 46 -15.03 -13.35 0.65
C ASN A 46 -15.29 -11.83 0.68
N LYS A 47 -14.23 -11.07 0.63
CA LYS A 47 -14.29 -9.61 0.62
C LYS A 47 -14.21 -9.06 -0.79
N THR A 48 -14.99 -8.01 -1.05
CA THR A 48 -15.01 -7.29 -2.32
C THR A 48 -14.57 -5.85 -2.09
N PHE A 49 -13.60 -5.41 -2.87
CA PHE A 49 -13.14 -4.03 -2.86
C PHE A 49 -14.25 -3.06 -3.28
N VAL A 50 -14.37 -1.96 -2.55
CA VAL A 50 -15.37 -0.90 -2.78
C VAL A 50 -14.65 0.44 -2.95
N PRO A 51 -14.54 0.96 -4.19
CA PRO A 51 -13.79 2.19 -4.47
C PRO A 51 -14.24 3.41 -3.65
N GLU A 52 -15.54 3.49 -3.33
CA GLU A 52 -16.13 4.58 -2.55
C GLU A 52 -15.56 4.68 -1.14
N LYS A 53 -15.12 3.55 -0.57
CA LYS A 53 -14.46 3.51 0.75
C LYS A 53 -13.12 4.24 0.79
N MET A 54 -12.47 4.45 -0.36
CA MET A 54 -11.22 5.22 -0.39
C MET A 54 -11.42 6.65 0.13
N GLU A 55 -12.50 7.32 -0.26
CA GLU A 55 -12.80 8.66 0.25
C GLU A 55 -13.20 8.65 1.73
N GLU A 56 -13.97 7.63 2.13
CA GLU A 56 -14.38 7.44 3.53
C GLU A 56 -13.19 7.20 4.46
N VAL A 57 -12.22 6.38 4.02
CA VAL A 57 -11.06 5.97 4.83
C VAL A 57 -9.95 7.02 4.79
N PHE A 58 -9.68 7.61 3.62
CA PHE A 58 -8.53 8.49 3.42
C PHE A 58 -8.86 9.99 3.46
N HIS A 59 -10.14 10.37 3.42
CA HIS A 59 -10.61 11.77 3.51
C HIS A 59 -9.88 12.74 2.55
N GLY A 60 -9.64 12.29 1.32
CA GLY A 60 -8.93 13.09 0.31
C GLY A 60 -7.41 13.15 0.51
N CYS A 61 -6.86 12.44 1.48
CA CYS A 61 -5.42 12.24 1.67
C CYS A 61 -4.93 10.94 1.03
N SER A 62 -3.62 10.71 1.01
CA SER A 62 -3.03 9.39 0.81
C SER A 62 -2.31 8.95 2.08
N ALA A 63 -2.36 7.65 2.38
CA ALA A 63 -1.58 7.08 3.47
C ALA A 63 -0.16 6.72 3.01
N GLY A 64 0.74 6.45 3.95
CA GLY A 64 2.11 6.03 3.64
C GLY A 64 2.13 4.66 2.96
N SER A 65 1.35 3.70 3.46
CA SER A 65 1.35 2.34 2.91
C SER A 65 0.00 1.64 3.03
N ILE A 66 -0.19 0.65 2.17
CA ILE A 66 -1.34 -0.26 2.17
C ILE A 66 -0.83 -1.69 2.19
N GLN A 67 -1.29 -2.49 3.14
CA GLN A 67 -1.10 -3.93 3.13
C GLN A 67 -2.15 -4.58 2.24
N MET A 68 -1.70 -5.31 1.21
CA MET A 68 -2.50 -5.70 0.03
C MET A 68 -3.45 -6.87 0.24
N PHE A 69 -3.81 -7.22 1.47
CA PHE A 69 -4.79 -8.29 1.72
C PHE A 69 -6.13 -8.01 1.04
N HIS A 70 -6.69 -9.02 0.41
CA HIS A 70 -7.97 -9.00 -0.30
C HIS A 70 -8.04 -8.10 -1.55
N LEU A 71 -6.93 -7.51 -1.96
CA LEU A 71 -6.89 -6.62 -3.12
C LEU A 71 -6.30 -7.33 -4.34
N SER A 72 -6.97 -7.21 -5.46
CA SER A 72 -6.47 -7.64 -6.76
C SER A 72 -5.51 -6.63 -7.38
N VAL A 73 -4.87 -6.99 -8.48
CA VAL A 73 -4.07 -6.04 -9.29
C VAL A 73 -4.89 -4.85 -9.78
N ALA A 74 -6.15 -5.09 -10.15
CA ALA A 74 -7.05 -4.02 -10.59
C ALA A 74 -7.38 -3.05 -9.47
N ASP A 75 -7.61 -3.56 -8.25
CA ASP A 75 -7.88 -2.77 -7.05
C ASP A 75 -6.64 -1.95 -6.65
N SER A 76 -5.46 -2.55 -6.72
CA SER A 76 -4.18 -1.88 -6.49
C SER A 76 -3.97 -0.70 -7.44
N ASN A 77 -4.28 -0.89 -8.71
CA ASN A 77 -4.22 0.17 -9.70
C ASN A 77 -5.28 1.26 -9.44
N ALA A 78 -6.46 0.90 -8.94
CA ALA A 78 -7.49 1.87 -8.54
C ALA A 78 -7.03 2.71 -7.35
N LEU A 79 -6.40 2.10 -6.35
CA LEU A 79 -5.78 2.79 -5.21
C LEU A 79 -4.72 3.80 -5.66
N GLN A 80 -3.80 3.39 -6.52
CA GLN A 80 -2.75 4.29 -7.01
C GLN A 80 -3.33 5.46 -7.82
N ARG A 81 -4.35 5.20 -8.66
CA ARG A 81 -5.06 6.29 -9.36
C ARG A 81 -5.74 7.25 -8.40
N TYR A 82 -6.40 6.75 -7.36
CA TYR A 82 -6.98 7.61 -6.33
C TYR A 82 -5.91 8.49 -5.68
N ALA A 83 -4.80 7.91 -5.21
CA ALA A 83 -3.72 8.64 -4.58
C ALA A 83 -3.18 9.77 -5.48
N VAL A 84 -2.91 9.46 -6.75
CA VAL A 84 -2.27 10.40 -7.67
C VAL A 84 -3.24 11.43 -8.24
N GLU A 85 -4.51 11.06 -8.50
CA GLU A 85 -5.46 11.89 -9.25
C GLU A 85 -6.52 12.55 -8.36
N LYS A 86 -6.78 12.03 -7.16
CA LYS A 86 -7.86 12.49 -6.28
C LYS A 86 -7.39 13.15 -5.00
N THR A 87 -6.14 12.91 -4.58
CA THR A 87 -5.59 13.56 -3.40
C THR A 87 -4.86 14.86 -3.76
N ARG A 88 -4.77 15.77 -2.80
CA ARG A 88 -4.22 17.11 -3.02
C ARG A 88 -2.74 17.11 -3.45
N LEU A 89 -1.94 16.22 -2.90
CA LEU A 89 -0.50 16.15 -3.15
C LEU A 89 -0.11 15.08 -4.17
N GLY A 90 -1.01 14.17 -4.48
CA GLY A 90 -0.76 13.12 -5.47
C GLY A 90 0.34 12.14 -5.08
N ILE A 91 0.49 11.84 -3.79
CA ILE A 91 1.51 10.92 -3.28
C ILE A 91 0.99 9.48 -3.43
N PRO A 92 1.67 8.61 -4.20
CA PRO A 92 1.25 7.22 -4.34
C PRO A 92 1.47 6.44 -3.05
N PHE A 93 0.66 5.40 -2.81
CA PHE A 93 0.84 4.48 -1.69
C PHE A 93 2.07 3.58 -1.88
N LEU A 94 2.77 3.25 -0.80
CA LEU A 94 3.63 2.07 -0.75
C LEU A 94 2.75 0.83 -0.59
N LEU A 95 2.80 -0.07 -1.56
CA LEU A 95 2.06 -1.32 -1.51
C LEU A 95 2.93 -2.42 -0.91
N SER A 96 2.46 -3.04 0.15
CA SER A 96 3.17 -4.10 0.87
C SER A 96 2.32 -5.37 0.96
N HIS A 97 2.96 -6.51 1.11
CA HIS A 97 2.29 -7.78 1.38
C HIS A 97 3.15 -8.65 2.28
N GLU A 98 2.53 -9.53 3.04
CA GLU A 98 3.23 -10.55 3.79
C GLU A 98 3.59 -11.73 2.90
N GLY A 99 4.77 -12.30 3.15
CA GLY A 99 5.30 -13.45 2.41
C GLY A 99 5.68 -14.63 3.31
N LEU A 100 4.92 -14.87 4.41
CA LEU A 100 5.20 -15.90 5.40
C LEU A 100 5.40 -17.30 4.79
N HIS A 101 4.68 -17.60 3.72
CA HIS A 101 4.73 -18.87 3.01
C HIS A 101 4.48 -18.68 1.50
N GLY A 102 5.04 -17.64 0.93
CA GLY A 102 4.75 -17.14 -0.41
C GLY A 102 3.69 -16.04 -0.38
N ALA A 103 3.45 -15.42 -1.51
CA ALA A 103 2.46 -14.36 -1.63
C ALA A 103 1.05 -14.95 -1.67
N SER A 104 0.15 -14.48 -0.79
CA SER A 104 -1.25 -14.93 -0.72
C SER A 104 -2.13 -14.22 -1.75
N PHE A 105 -1.80 -14.39 -3.04
CA PHE A 105 -2.59 -13.90 -4.17
C PHE A 105 -3.19 -15.05 -4.95
N GLU A 106 -4.29 -14.78 -5.64
CA GLU A 106 -4.86 -15.72 -6.59
C GLU A 106 -3.84 -16.09 -7.68
N GLY A 107 -3.63 -17.39 -7.88
CA GLY A 107 -2.64 -17.92 -8.83
C GLY A 107 -1.20 -17.96 -8.34
N ALA A 108 -0.90 -17.46 -7.13
CA ALA A 108 0.43 -17.57 -6.54
C ALA A 108 0.68 -18.95 -5.94
N THR A 109 1.94 -19.35 -5.89
CA THR A 109 2.35 -20.59 -5.22
C THR A 109 2.53 -20.34 -3.73
N LEU A 110 1.90 -21.18 -2.91
CA LEU A 110 2.11 -21.22 -1.47
C LEU A 110 3.19 -22.23 -1.13
N PHE A 111 4.03 -21.87 -0.18
CA PHE A 111 5.11 -22.70 0.35
C PHE A 111 4.87 -22.97 1.84
N PRO A 112 5.57 -23.95 2.45
CA PRO A 112 5.62 -24.06 3.90
C PRO A 112 6.16 -22.77 4.52
N GLN A 113 5.68 -22.40 5.71
CA GLN A 113 6.28 -21.29 6.45
C GLN A 113 7.75 -21.57 6.75
N GLN A 114 8.58 -20.53 6.80
CA GLN A 114 10.03 -20.64 7.04
C GLN A 114 10.37 -21.41 8.31
N ILE A 115 9.54 -21.29 9.36
CA ILE A 115 9.71 -22.07 10.59
C ILE A 115 9.53 -23.58 10.31
N GLY A 116 8.63 -23.96 9.42
CA GLY A 116 8.45 -25.35 8.99
C GLY A 116 9.62 -25.86 8.15
N LEU A 117 10.13 -25.03 7.25
CA LEU A 117 11.34 -25.35 6.49
C LEU A 117 12.56 -25.49 7.40
N ALA A 118 12.75 -24.56 8.34
CA ALA A 118 13.84 -24.61 9.31
C ALA A 118 13.76 -25.86 10.21
N ALA A 119 12.57 -26.31 10.56
CA ALA A 119 12.35 -27.53 11.36
C ALA A 119 12.69 -28.82 10.59
N SER A 120 12.89 -28.78 9.29
CA SER A 120 13.38 -29.93 8.51
C SER A 120 14.87 -30.21 8.76
N PHE A 121 15.62 -29.19 9.21
CA PHE A 121 17.10 -29.23 9.32
C PHE A 121 17.82 -29.51 7.99
N GLU A 122 17.17 -29.26 6.88
CA GLU A 122 17.67 -29.46 5.51
C GLU A 122 17.77 -28.09 4.80
N PRO A 123 18.90 -27.38 4.94
CA PRO A 123 19.04 -26.02 4.39
C PRO A 123 18.96 -25.97 2.86
N GLU A 124 19.16 -27.10 2.18
CA GLU A 124 19.07 -27.20 0.72
C GLU A 124 17.62 -27.19 0.19
N LEU A 125 16.62 -27.30 1.10
CA LEU A 125 15.20 -27.20 0.76
C LEU A 125 14.66 -25.76 0.79
N ALA A 126 15.43 -24.78 1.28
CA ALA A 126 14.99 -23.41 1.51
C ALA A 126 15.33 -22.45 0.35
#